data_34f089534ceda202817f8799cb5e32c5
#
_entry.id   34f089534ceda202817f8799cb5e32c5
#
_cell.length_a   1.000
_cell.length_b   1.000
_cell.length_c   1.000
_cell.angle_alpha   90.00
_cell.angle_beta   90.00
_cell.angle_gamma   90.00
#
_symmetry.space_group_name_H-M   'P 1'
#
loop_
_entity.id
_entity.type
_entity.pdbx_description
1 polymer ?
#
loop_
_entity_poly.entity_id
_entity_poly.type
_entity_poly.pdbx_seq_one_letter_code
_entity_poly.pdbx_strand_id
1 'polypeptide(L)'
;MKKRRTFAAIVLALVCICSLMPVLSACNTSGGGIGGGGADTLVIYNWEDYIDTGLLDEFEEYYREVTGRSLSITYSTFDTNETMLTQVMRGETAVDLVCPSEYAIERLMRAGLLANQTELVEEFSADYPEAFSNLANVNQTVLEKIGETFGDMDINGESYDMRDYMVPYMWGTLGLLYNTKIISEEELEEYGWGMLWNESGNPDLENMILMKDSVRDSYAAVVFYMEKYGLLPDGISATYGKPFSELTANELINCTDPEMLDAAERLLTEQRERISGYEVDFGKDDMINEIVYLDLAWSGDALWAIEESEYYEDTDTYQLGYYVPEKSNIWYDGWAVLKSSDSKLAAMMFIDYMCRPDSGARNIGYIGYTSAVDQEVMKYDYGAAQALLDVEYLWYANEEECSVYDYNGKMVFYYEGEGYYLDLYGNEEDVTDENDHLTELALETDDEGYYLLPEWLKDSYPLDEEYIVCPDSISLFYDDEGRYPEITENLGVMQDYGAANEDVVNMWQRAKAGGGVPSSLWWCLLAIVLFVGAVLGVYFLKEALKGRPRRLKDADRK
;
A
#
# COMPACT_ATOMS: atom_id res chain seq x y z
N MET A 1 14.53 -40.29 36.20
CA MET A 1 15.09 -38.96 36.53
C MET A 1 16.23 -38.47 35.60
N LYS A 2 16.99 -39.33 34.93
CA LYS A 2 18.05 -38.88 33.99
C LYS A 2 17.52 -38.23 32.70
N LYS A 3 16.44 -38.72 32.10
CA LYS A 3 15.90 -38.16 30.82
C LYS A 3 15.31 -36.74 30.90
N ARG A 4 14.84 -36.28 32.07
CA ARG A 4 14.31 -34.90 32.25
C ARG A 4 15.41 -33.84 32.41
N ARG A 5 16.61 -34.24 32.89
CA ARG A 5 17.75 -33.30 33.00
C ARG A 5 18.42 -33.06 31.65
N THR A 6 18.40 -34.00 30.73
CA THR A 6 18.95 -33.88 29.39
C THR A 6 18.10 -32.96 28.51
N PHE A 7 16.77 -33.03 28.64
CA PHE A 7 15.85 -32.15 27.87
C PHE A 7 15.94 -30.70 28.30
N ALA A 8 15.99 -30.41 29.61
CA ALA A 8 16.17 -29.06 30.10
C ALA A 8 17.53 -28.43 29.74
N ALA A 9 18.59 -29.25 29.67
CA ALA A 9 19.91 -28.81 29.26
C ALA A 9 19.98 -28.50 27.74
N ILE A 10 19.25 -29.26 26.92
CA ILE A 10 19.19 -29.04 25.46
C ILE A 10 18.40 -27.75 25.15
N VAL A 11 17.28 -27.49 25.86
CA VAL A 11 16.50 -26.26 25.67
C VAL A 11 17.29 -25.02 26.14
N LEU A 12 18.04 -25.12 27.25
CA LEU A 12 18.90 -24.04 27.73
C LEU A 12 20.09 -23.79 26.79
N ALA A 13 20.63 -24.85 26.18
CA ALA A 13 21.72 -24.73 25.19
C ALA A 13 21.24 -24.10 23.87
N LEU A 14 20.02 -24.42 23.42
CA LEU A 14 19.42 -23.79 22.24
C LEU A 14 19.11 -22.30 22.44
N VAL A 15 18.65 -21.90 23.62
CA VAL A 15 18.42 -20.49 23.95
C VAL A 15 19.75 -19.71 24.05
N CYS A 16 20.84 -20.34 24.53
CA CYS A 16 22.16 -19.71 24.57
C CYS A 16 22.88 -19.68 23.21
N ILE A 17 22.53 -20.53 22.26
CA ILE A 17 23.14 -20.54 20.92
C ILE A 17 22.51 -19.44 20.04
N CYS A 18 21.24 -19.08 20.24
CA CYS A 18 20.61 -17.95 19.55
C CYS A 18 21.08 -16.57 20.04
N SER A 19 21.75 -16.49 21.21
CA SER A 19 22.27 -15.24 21.77
C SER A 19 23.75 -14.98 21.53
N LEU A 20 24.42 -15.83 20.74
CA LEU A 20 25.87 -15.73 20.46
C LEU A 20 26.17 -15.86 18.95
N MET A 21 25.45 -15.14 18.11
CA MET A 21 26.00 -14.79 16.80
C MET A 21 26.73 -13.45 16.93
N PRO A 22 28.06 -13.41 16.78
CA PRO A 22 28.75 -12.15 16.65
C PRO A 22 28.36 -11.52 15.32
N VAL A 23 27.80 -10.33 15.38
CA VAL A 23 27.74 -9.41 14.25
C VAL A 23 29.19 -9.16 13.82
N LEU A 24 29.60 -9.79 12.75
CA LEU A 24 30.83 -9.43 12.05
C LEU A 24 30.54 -8.12 11.30
N SER A 25 30.69 -7.01 12.01
CA SER A 25 30.77 -5.70 11.43
C SER A 25 32.06 -5.63 10.60
N ALA A 26 31.94 -5.75 9.31
CA ALA A 26 33.03 -5.42 8.41
C ALA A 26 33.05 -3.88 8.27
N CYS A 27 33.86 -3.21 9.11
CA CYS A 27 34.31 -1.87 8.81
C CYS A 27 35.16 -1.94 7.55
N ASN A 28 34.70 -1.39 6.45
CA ASN A 28 35.56 -1.07 5.33
C ASN A 28 35.76 0.44 5.29
N THR A 29 36.98 0.83 5.57
CA THR A 29 37.49 2.19 5.52
C THR A 29 37.60 2.64 4.08
N SER A 30 37.03 3.81 3.80
CA SER A 30 37.20 4.58 2.58
C SER A 30 38.67 4.78 2.22
N GLY A 31 39.04 4.33 1.05
CA GLY A 31 40.32 4.64 0.42
C GLY A 31 40.08 4.71 -1.09
N GLY A 32 40.13 5.91 -1.64
CA GLY A 32 40.00 6.14 -3.08
C GLY A 32 41.07 5.37 -3.87
N GLY A 33 40.65 4.63 -4.85
CA GLY A 33 41.51 3.90 -5.79
C GLY A 33 40.72 3.61 -7.07
N ILE A 34 41.16 4.18 -8.15
CA ILE A 34 40.71 3.98 -9.51
C ILE A 34 40.89 2.51 -9.89
N GLY A 35 39.83 1.84 -10.32
CA GLY A 35 39.86 0.60 -11.09
C GLY A 35 39.66 -0.69 -10.30
N GLY A 36 38.41 -1.10 -10.16
CA GLY A 36 38.00 -2.44 -9.72
C GLY A 36 36.49 -2.51 -9.73
N GLY A 37 35.91 -3.25 -10.69
CA GLY A 37 34.46 -3.36 -10.89
C GLY A 37 33.77 -4.02 -9.69
N GLY A 38 33.38 -3.23 -8.71
CA GLY A 38 32.34 -3.58 -7.75
C GLY A 38 30.99 -3.26 -8.39
N ALA A 39 29.97 -4.04 -8.08
CA ALA A 39 28.61 -3.70 -8.45
C ALA A 39 28.19 -2.42 -7.69
N ASP A 40 27.41 -1.56 -8.35
CA ASP A 40 26.65 -0.52 -7.66
C ASP A 40 25.64 -1.17 -6.73
N THR A 41 25.22 -0.44 -5.70
CA THR A 41 24.21 -0.94 -4.76
C THR A 41 23.05 0.02 -4.70
N LEU A 42 21.84 -0.49 -4.51
CA LEU A 42 20.64 0.31 -4.26
C LEU A 42 19.88 -0.31 -3.09
N VAL A 43 19.71 0.45 -2.03
CA VAL A 43 18.95 0.02 -0.85
C VAL A 43 17.59 0.68 -0.88
N ILE A 44 16.55 -0.13 -1.08
CA ILE A 44 15.15 0.29 -1.14
C ILE A 44 14.44 -0.08 0.15
N TYR A 45 13.64 0.83 0.69
CA TYR A 45 12.82 0.64 1.87
C TYR A 45 11.38 1.00 1.54
N ASN A 46 10.51 -0.01 1.42
CA ASN A 46 9.14 0.09 0.95
C ASN A 46 8.17 -0.57 1.94
N TRP A 47 6.90 -0.54 1.66
CA TRP A 47 5.88 -1.31 2.36
C TRP A 47 6.05 -2.81 2.10
N GLU A 48 5.51 -3.64 2.99
CA GLU A 48 5.40 -5.08 2.79
C GLU A 48 4.38 -5.37 1.66
N ASP A 49 4.64 -6.38 0.82
CA ASP A 49 3.80 -6.80 -0.31
C ASP A 49 3.35 -5.65 -1.26
N TYR A 50 4.24 -4.71 -1.55
CA TYR A 50 3.91 -3.47 -2.25
C TYR A 50 4.70 -3.25 -3.55
N ILE A 51 5.16 -4.32 -4.18
CA ILE A 51 5.84 -4.32 -5.48
C ILE A 51 5.88 -5.74 -6.04
N ASP A 52 5.72 -5.90 -7.35
CA ASP A 52 6.14 -7.13 -8.02
C ASP A 52 7.66 -7.24 -7.95
N THR A 53 8.13 -8.19 -7.14
CA THR A 53 9.58 -8.37 -6.90
C THR A 53 10.35 -8.83 -8.13
N GLY A 54 9.69 -9.35 -9.16
CA GLY A 54 10.29 -9.66 -10.45
C GLY A 54 10.88 -8.43 -11.15
N LEU A 55 10.24 -7.27 -10.95
CA LEU A 55 10.73 -5.99 -11.47
C LEU A 55 12.10 -5.57 -10.91
N LEU A 56 12.48 -6.06 -9.72
CA LEU A 56 13.79 -5.77 -9.13
C LEU A 56 14.93 -6.42 -9.93
N ASP A 57 14.77 -7.70 -10.25
CA ASP A 57 15.77 -8.46 -11.02
C ASP A 57 15.87 -7.92 -12.47
N GLU A 58 14.74 -7.58 -13.07
CA GLU A 58 14.69 -6.99 -14.42
C GLU A 58 15.31 -5.60 -14.45
N PHE A 59 15.09 -4.79 -13.41
CA PHE A 59 15.74 -3.49 -13.28
C PHE A 59 17.26 -3.61 -13.13
N GLU A 60 17.80 -4.60 -12.40
CA GLU A 60 19.24 -4.83 -12.33
C GLU A 60 19.83 -5.10 -13.73
N GLU A 61 19.08 -5.81 -14.58
CA GLU A 61 19.48 -6.07 -15.96
C GLU A 61 19.40 -4.82 -16.84
N TYR A 62 18.28 -4.09 -16.77
CA TYR A 62 18.10 -2.81 -17.47
C TYR A 62 19.20 -1.79 -17.09
N TYR A 63 19.49 -1.64 -15.79
CA TYR A 63 20.55 -0.74 -15.32
C TYR A 63 21.92 -1.11 -15.92
N ARG A 64 22.20 -2.40 -15.98
CA ARG A 64 23.45 -2.90 -16.60
C ARG A 64 23.50 -2.61 -18.10
N GLU A 65 22.40 -2.75 -18.82
CA GLU A 65 22.32 -2.46 -20.25
C GLU A 65 22.55 -0.98 -20.56
N VAL A 66 21.93 -0.09 -19.78
CA VAL A 66 22.02 1.35 -19.98
C VAL A 66 23.37 1.92 -19.53
N THR A 67 23.86 1.49 -18.36
CA THR A 67 25.06 2.10 -17.76
C THR A 67 26.36 1.33 -18.03
N GLY A 68 26.27 0.07 -18.43
CA GLY A 68 27.41 -0.86 -18.50
C GLY A 68 27.93 -1.31 -17.13
N ARG A 69 27.22 -1.01 -16.03
CA ARG A 69 27.60 -1.28 -14.63
C ARG A 69 26.62 -2.29 -14.02
N SER A 70 27.15 -3.22 -13.23
CA SER A 70 26.27 -4.13 -12.48
C SER A 70 25.66 -3.41 -11.29
N LEU A 71 24.41 -3.71 -10.99
CA LEU A 71 23.70 -3.25 -9.81
C LEU A 71 23.41 -4.44 -8.88
N SER A 72 23.28 -4.19 -7.59
CA SER A 72 22.73 -5.14 -6.62
C SER A 72 21.74 -4.40 -5.73
N ILE A 73 20.49 -4.86 -5.74
CA ILE A 73 19.42 -4.27 -4.96
C ILE A 73 19.31 -4.99 -3.60
N THR A 74 19.15 -4.20 -2.55
CA THR A 74 18.72 -4.67 -1.23
C THR A 74 17.35 -4.10 -0.95
N TYR A 75 16.34 -4.96 -0.95
CA TYR A 75 14.96 -4.57 -0.67
C TYR A 75 14.60 -4.90 0.78
N SER A 76 14.05 -3.94 1.50
CA SER A 76 13.61 -4.06 2.88
C SER A 76 12.23 -3.43 3.04
N THR A 77 11.45 -3.90 4.01
CA THR A 77 10.07 -3.46 4.21
C THR A 77 9.84 -2.82 5.58
N PHE A 78 8.78 -2.02 5.69
CA PHE A 78 8.28 -1.43 6.92
C PHE A 78 6.75 -1.56 6.99
N ASP A 79 6.23 -1.68 8.22
CA ASP A 79 4.81 -1.87 8.47
C ASP A 79 4.05 -0.53 8.60
N THR A 80 4.74 0.55 9.05
CA THR A 80 4.13 1.87 9.28
C THR A 80 5.09 3.00 8.93
N ASN A 81 4.55 4.14 8.46
CA ASN A 81 5.32 5.35 8.24
C ASN A 81 6.10 5.79 9.50
N GLU A 82 5.53 5.62 10.68
CA GLU A 82 6.15 5.99 11.96
C GLU A 82 7.41 5.15 12.23
N THR A 83 7.37 3.85 11.93
CA THR A 83 8.52 2.95 12.04
C THR A 83 9.61 3.37 11.06
N MET A 84 9.26 3.59 9.79
CA MET A 84 10.17 4.05 8.74
C MET A 84 10.80 5.40 9.11
N LEU A 85 9.99 6.40 9.47
CA LEU A 85 10.46 7.73 9.87
C LEU A 85 11.44 7.66 11.04
N THR A 86 11.16 6.83 12.04
CA THR A 86 12.04 6.66 13.20
C THR A 86 13.40 6.14 12.78
N GLN A 87 13.48 5.16 11.89
CA GLN A 87 14.74 4.57 11.43
C GLN A 87 15.52 5.51 10.53
N VAL A 88 14.84 6.13 9.54
CA VAL A 88 15.48 7.05 8.59
C VAL A 88 15.98 8.31 9.28
N MET A 89 15.18 8.93 10.16
CA MET A 89 15.56 10.16 10.87
C MET A 89 16.70 9.96 11.88
N ARG A 90 16.85 8.76 12.42
CA ARG A 90 17.99 8.42 13.29
C ARG A 90 19.25 8.10 12.52
N GLY A 91 19.16 7.88 11.20
CA GLY A 91 20.29 7.43 10.39
C GLY A 91 20.80 6.04 10.78
N GLU A 92 19.93 5.20 11.35
CA GLU A 92 20.27 3.84 11.80
C GLU A 92 20.34 2.85 10.64
N THR A 93 19.73 3.19 9.50
CA THR A 93 19.63 2.35 8.30
C THR A 93 20.26 3.09 7.12
N ALA A 94 21.18 2.42 6.43
CA ALA A 94 21.69 2.92 5.15
C ALA A 94 20.61 2.63 4.09
N VAL A 95 19.84 3.63 3.75
CA VAL A 95 18.76 3.57 2.74
C VAL A 95 19.04 4.63 1.68
N ASP A 96 18.80 4.28 0.42
CA ASP A 96 18.94 5.17 -0.73
C ASP A 96 17.60 5.74 -1.16
N LEU A 97 16.57 4.91 -1.16
CA LEU A 97 15.24 5.16 -1.70
C LEU A 97 14.16 4.67 -0.73
N VAL A 98 13.17 5.50 -0.46
CA VAL A 98 12.00 5.18 0.36
C VAL A 98 10.71 5.43 -0.41
N CYS A 99 9.64 4.70 -0.08
CA CYS A 99 8.31 4.89 -0.67
C CYS A 99 7.23 5.04 0.41
N PRO A 100 7.22 6.14 1.17
CA PRO A 100 6.21 6.40 2.18
C PRO A 100 5.05 7.24 1.65
N SER A 101 4.01 7.41 2.49
CA SER A 101 2.89 8.31 2.20
C SER A 101 3.30 9.80 2.27
N GLU A 102 2.50 10.64 1.62
CA GLU A 102 2.74 12.07 1.42
C GLU A 102 3.09 12.85 2.70
N TYR A 103 2.41 12.60 3.81
CA TYR A 103 2.70 13.29 5.07
C TYR A 103 4.06 12.91 5.68
N ALA A 104 4.52 11.69 5.42
CA ALA A 104 5.84 11.26 5.85
C ALA A 104 6.92 11.85 4.94
N ILE A 105 6.64 11.99 3.65
CA ILE A 105 7.51 12.72 2.70
C ILE A 105 7.63 14.18 3.15
N GLU A 106 6.52 14.86 3.46
CA GLU A 106 6.53 16.20 4.02
C GLU A 106 7.47 16.30 5.25
N ARG A 107 7.36 15.36 6.16
CA ARG A 107 8.20 15.34 7.37
C ARG A 107 9.67 15.15 7.06
N LEU A 108 10.02 14.29 6.11
CA LEU A 108 11.40 14.10 5.66
C LEU A 108 11.93 15.35 4.95
N MET A 109 11.09 16.05 4.14
CA MET A 109 11.44 17.32 3.52
C MET A 109 11.72 18.40 4.57
N ARG A 110 10.84 18.56 5.57
CA ARG A 110 11.02 19.50 6.68
C ARG A 110 12.27 19.22 7.50
N ALA A 111 12.69 17.96 7.58
CA ALA A 111 13.94 17.54 8.21
C ALA A 111 15.18 17.74 7.31
N GLY A 112 15.00 18.11 6.03
CA GLY A 112 16.07 18.31 5.05
C GLY A 112 16.79 17.02 4.63
N LEU A 113 16.09 15.88 4.68
CA LEU A 113 16.64 14.54 4.44
C LEU A 113 16.49 14.06 3.00
N LEU A 114 15.66 14.71 2.17
CA LEU A 114 15.44 14.32 0.79
C LEU A 114 16.31 15.10 -0.19
N ALA A 115 16.69 14.44 -1.28
CA ALA A 115 17.33 15.05 -2.43
C ALA A 115 16.24 15.66 -3.35
N ASN A 116 16.55 16.75 -4.02
CA ASN A 116 15.69 17.30 -5.06
C ASN A 116 15.81 16.43 -6.32
N GLN A 117 14.74 15.75 -6.69
CA GLN A 117 14.73 14.78 -7.79
C GLN A 117 14.72 15.49 -9.16
N THR A 118 14.09 16.66 -9.25
CA THR A 118 14.14 17.48 -10.48
C THR A 118 15.57 17.88 -10.80
N GLU A 119 16.35 18.31 -9.80
CA GLU A 119 17.78 18.62 -9.99
C GLU A 119 18.59 17.37 -10.38
N LEU A 120 18.27 16.19 -9.80
CA LEU A 120 18.95 14.94 -10.13
C LEU A 120 18.65 14.51 -11.58
N VAL A 121 17.41 14.66 -12.05
CA VAL A 121 17.05 14.39 -13.46
C VAL A 121 17.83 15.32 -14.40
N GLU A 122 17.91 16.62 -14.08
CA GLU A 122 18.69 17.59 -14.87
C GLU A 122 20.17 17.19 -14.92
N GLU A 123 20.75 16.76 -13.79
CA GLU A 123 22.15 16.35 -13.70
C GLU A 123 22.41 15.09 -14.54
N PHE A 124 21.59 14.03 -14.38
CA PHE A 124 21.85 12.74 -14.98
C PHE A 124 21.40 12.63 -16.45
N SER A 125 20.44 13.44 -16.89
CA SER A 125 19.99 13.46 -18.29
C SER A 125 21.08 13.89 -19.27
N ALA A 126 22.15 14.55 -18.80
CA ALA A 126 23.28 14.89 -19.62
C ALA A 126 24.04 13.66 -20.14
N ASP A 127 24.13 12.62 -19.31
CA ASP A 127 24.85 11.37 -19.63
C ASP A 127 23.88 10.24 -20.06
N TYR A 128 22.61 10.29 -19.61
CA TYR A 128 21.57 9.26 -19.84
C TYR A 128 20.24 9.92 -20.30
N PRO A 129 20.18 10.52 -21.49
CA PRO A 129 19.04 11.34 -21.92
C PRO A 129 17.73 10.56 -22.08
N GLU A 130 17.79 9.27 -22.33
CA GLU A 130 16.60 8.41 -22.52
C GLU A 130 16.17 7.69 -21.22
N ALA A 131 16.98 7.72 -20.18
CA ALA A 131 16.75 6.98 -18.94
C ALA A 131 15.69 7.60 -18.02
N PHE A 132 15.12 8.75 -18.36
CA PHE A 132 14.13 9.48 -17.53
C PHE A 132 12.89 9.89 -18.32
N SER A 133 12.61 9.21 -19.44
CA SER A 133 11.47 9.53 -20.32
C SER A 133 10.14 9.06 -19.73
N ASN A 134 10.14 8.00 -18.91
CA ASN A 134 8.93 7.43 -18.34
C ASN A 134 8.35 8.25 -17.19
N LEU A 135 9.12 9.16 -16.58
CA LEU A 135 8.59 10.10 -15.59
C LEU A 135 7.43 10.95 -16.15
N ALA A 136 7.37 11.13 -17.49
CA ALA A 136 6.28 11.83 -18.15
C ALA A 136 4.96 11.03 -18.15
N ASN A 137 4.99 9.74 -17.87
CA ASN A 137 3.81 8.87 -17.82
C ASN A 137 3.02 9.01 -16.52
N VAL A 138 3.51 9.78 -15.55
CA VAL A 138 2.79 10.01 -14.30
C VAL A 138 1.53 10.84 -14.56
N ASN A 139 0.40 10.41 -14.00
CA ASN A 139 -0.91 11.01 -14.18
C ASN A 139 -0.92 12.47 -13.70
N GLN A 140 -1.31 13.39 -14.60
CA GLN A 140 -1.27 14.83 -14.34
C GLN A 140 -2.28 15.27 -13.28
N THR A 141 -3.46 14.62 -13.21
CA THR A 141 -4.47 14.94 -12.19
C THR A 141 -3.96 14.60 -10.78
N VAL A 142 -3.23 13.50 -10.64
CA VAL A 142 -2.56 13.13 -9.38
C VAL A 142 -1.51 14.19 -9.01
N LEU A 143 -0.66 14.59 -9.96
CA LEU A 143 0.35 15.64 -9.71
C LEU A 143 -0.26 16.99 -9.38
N GLU A 144 -1.37 17.37 -10.03
CA GLU A 144 -2.10 18.59 -9.73
C GLU A 144 -2.65 18.57 -8.31
N LYS A 145 -3.27 17.46 -7.89
CA LYS A 145 -3.83 17.31 -6.54
C LYS A 145 -2.76 17.35 -5.45
N ILE A 146 -1.62 16.72 -5.68
CA ILE A 146 -0.44 16.85 -4.79
C ILE A 146 0.00 18.33 -4.73
N GLY A 147 0.08 18.99 -5.88
CA GLY A 147 0.45 20.40 -5.97
C GLY A 147 -0.51 21.36 -5.27
N GLU A 148 -1.82 21.09 -5.24
CA GLU A 148 -2.80 21.89 -4.48
C GLU A 148 -2.49 21.94 -2.99
N THR A 149 -2.01 20.82 -2.41
CA THR A 149 -1.72 20.72 -0.98
C THR A 149 -0.27 21.05 -0.64
N PHE A 150 0.68 20.62 -1.50
CA PHE A 150 2.11 20.63 -1.20
C PHE A 150 2.97 21.40 -2.21
N GLY A 151 2.38 22.15 -3.13
CA GLY A 151 3.10 22.89 -4.18
C GLY A 151 3.73 24.20 -3.71
N ASP A 152 3.41 24.70 -2.51
CA ASP A 152 3.97 25.93 -1.93
C ASP A 152 4.11 25.80 -0.42
N MET A 153 4.99 24.87 0.01
CA MET A 153 5.24 24.62 1.43
C MET A 153 6.31 25.58 1.97
N ASP A 154 6.00 26.32 3.03
CA ASP A 154 7.02 27.07 3.77
C ASP A 154 7.84 26.11 4.65
N ILE A 155 9.13 26.03 4.37
CA ILE A 155 10.09 25.31 5.20
C ILE A 155 11.23 26.30 5.56
N ASN A 156 11.23 26.80 6.79
CA ASN A 156 12.20 27.77 7.30
C ASN A 156 12.28 29.10 6.52
N GLY A 157 11.15 29.53 5.90
CA GLY A 157 11.05 30.79 5.14
C GLY A 157 11.43 30.66 3.66
N GLU A 158 11.59 29.45 3.18
CA GLU A 158 11.79 29.12 1.76
C GLU A 158 10.59 28.30 1.27
N SER A 159 10.15 28.54 0.02
CA SER A 159 9.07 27.79 -0.62
C SER A 159 9.61 26.53 -1.26
N TYR A 160 8.90 25.41 -1.05
CA TYR A 160 9.22 24.09 -1.59
C TYR A 160 7.97 23.48 -2.24
N ASP A 161 8.19 22.78 -3.34
CA ASP A 161 7.18 21.94 -3.98
C ASP A 161 7.52 20.47 -3.74
N MET A 162 6.59 19.68 -3.20
CA MET A 162 6.82 18.26 -2.93
C MET A 162 7.10 17.47 -4.21
N ARG A 163 6.54 17.90 -5.34
CA ARG A 163 6.75 17.25 -6.65
C ARG A 163 8.21 17.28 -7.12
N ASP A 164 9.04 18.17 -6.55
CA ASP A 164 10.48 18.17 -6.78
C ASP A 164 11.23 17.12 -5.93
N TYR A 165 10.58 16.49 -4.95
CA TYR A 165 11.21 15.60 -3.96
C TYR A 165 10.65 14.20 -3.95
N MET A 166 9.56 13.95 -4.67
CA MET A 166 8.96 12.63 -4.81
C MET A 166 8.33 12.44 -6.19
N VAL A 167 8.31 11.20 -6.64
CA VAL A 167 7.49 10.75 -7.77
C VAL A 167 6.40 9.85 -7.20
N PRO A 168 5.11 10.13 -7.42
CA PRO A 168 4.04 9.27 -6.94
C PRO A 168 4.14 7.87 -7.56
N TYR A 169 3.82 6.87 -6.76
CA TYR A 169 3.90 5.46 -7.12
C TYR A 169 2.52 4.82 -7.17
N MET A 170 1.85 4.81 -6.03
CA MET A 170 0.47 4.34 -5.87
C MET A 170 -0.36 5.39 -5.16
N TRP A 171 -1.67 5.33 -5.37
CA TRP A 171 -2.62 6.20 -4.71
C TRP A 171 -3.95 5.48 -4.47
N GLY A 172 -4.79 6.04 -3.64
CA GLY A 172 -6.10 5.48 -3.39
C GLY A 172 -6.90 6.28 -2.39
N THR A 173 -8.05 5.74 -2.02
CA THR A 173 -8.98 6.33 -1.07
C THR A 173 -9.13 5.46 0.16
N LEU A 174 -9.62 6.07 1.23
CA LEU A 174 -10.09 5.38 2.42
C LEU A 174 -11.61 5.19 2.30
N GLY A 175 -12.11 3.99 2.57
CA GLY A 175 -13.52 3.68 2.44
C GLY A 175 -13.96 2.51 3.29
N LEU A 176 -15.10 1.95 2.92
CA LEU A 176 -15.77 0.85 3.60
C LEU A 176 -15.80 -0.37 2.67
N LEU A 177 -15.06 -1.41 3.01
CA LEU A 177 -15.20 -2.73 2.43
C LEU A 177 -16.35 -3.44 3.14
N TYR A 178 -17.35 -3.92 2.41
CA TYR A 178 -18.57 -4.44 3.01
C TYR A 178 -19.08 -5.71 2.32
N ASN A 179 -19.81 -6.54 3.06
CA ASN A 179 -20.49 -7.71 2.52
C ASN A 179 -21.83 -7.29 1.89
N THR A 180 -21.99 -7.50 0.58
CA THR A 180 -23.12 -7.06 -0.24
C THR A 180 -24.45 -7.72 0.12
N LYS A 181 -24.44 -8.89 0.78
CA LYS A 181 -25.65 -9.56 1.28
C LYS A 181 -26.12 -9.06 2.65
N ILE A 182 -25.23 -8.41 3.39
CA ILE A 182 -25.49 -7.96 4.78
C ILE A 182 -25.76 -6.47 4.82
N ILE A 183 -25.13 -5.69 3.96
CA ILE A 183 -25.23 -4.23 3.90
C ILE A 183 -25.65 -3.82 2.51
N SER A 184 -26.71 -3.02 2.40
CA SER A 184 -27.17 -2.47 1.13
C SER A 184 -26.47 -1.14 0.79
N GLU A 185 -26.45 -0.77 -0.49
CA GLU A 185 -25.94 0.52 -0.95
C GLU A 185 -26.75 1.68 -0.33
N GLU A 186 -28.07 1.53 -0.16
CA GLU A 186 -28.90 2.55 0.47
C GLU A 186 -28.49 2.80 1.93
N GLU A 187 -28.08 1.75 2.69
CA GLU A 187 -27.56 1.92 4.04
C GLU A 187 -26.22 2.67 4.02
N LEU A 188 -25.34 2.37 3.08
CA LEU A 188 -24.05 3.06 2.93
C LEU A 188 -24.25 4.54 2.58
N GLU A 189 -25.13 4.86 1.65
CA GLU A 189 -25.45 6.25 1.28
C GLU A 189 -26.07 7.02 2.46
N GLU A 190 -27.00 6.41 3.19
CA GLU A 190 -27.67 7.04 4.32
C GLU A 190 -26.73 7.27 5.49
N TYR A 191 -25.99 6.23 5.91
CA TYR A 191 -25.19 6.26 7.13
C TYR A 191 -23.71 6.63 6.91
N GLY A 192 -23.12 6.35 5.74
CA GLY A 192 -21.71 6.64 5.42
C GLY A 192 -20.77 6.13 6.52
N TRP A 193 -19.92 7.01 7.03
CA TRP A 193 -18.99 6.66 8.13
C TRP A 193 -19.68 6.16 9.40
N GLY A 194 -20.97 6.48 9.58
CA GLY A 194 -21.78 5.98 10.70
C GLY A 194 -21.94 4.46 10.72
N MET A 195 -21.73 3.78 9.59
CA MET A 195 -21.72 2.32 9.53
C MET A 195 -20.66 1.71 10.46
N LEU A 196 -19.50 2.35 10.62
CA LEU A 196 -18.45 1.93 11.56
C LEU A 196 -18.84 2.06 13.03
N TRP A 197 -19.90 2.81 13.35
CA TRP A 197 -20.54 2.91 14.67
C TRP A 197 -21.85 2.14 14.73
N ASN A 198 -22.20 1.41 13.67
CA ASN A 198 -23.48 0.71 13.50
C ASN A 198 -24.69 1.64 13.75
N GLU A 199 -24.66 2.86 13.16
CA GLU A 199 -25.76 3.83 13.28
C GLU A 199 -27.02 3.37 12.53
N SER A 200 -26.89 2.45 11.56
CA SER A 200 -28.03 1.77 10.92
C SER A 200 -28.81 0.88 11.90
N GLY A 201 -28.18 0.46 13.00
CA GLY A 201 -28.75 -0.50 13.95
C GLY A 201 -28.91 -1.90 13.35
N ASN A 202 -28.14 -2.22 12.30
CA ASN A 202 -28.14 -3.54 11.69
C ASN A 202 -27.61 -4.58 12.70
N PRO A 203 -28.45 -5.57 13.11
CA PRO A 203 -28.04 -6.53 14.14
C PRO A 203 -26.93 -7.47 13.70
N ASP A 204 -26.75 -7.66 12.38
CA ASP A 204 -25.72 -8.54 11.84
C ASP A 204 -24.34 -7.89 11.92
N LEU A 205 -24.26 -6.56 12.16
CA LEU A 205 -23.00 -5.83 12.33
C LEU A 205 -22.49 -5.80 13.78
N GLU A 206 -23.23 -6.34 14.75
CA GLU A 206 -22.78 -6.33 16.16
C GLU A 206 -21.51 -7.19 16.34
N ASN A 207 -20.37 -6.56 16.64
CA ASN A 207 -19.03 -7.16 16.72
C ASN A 207 -18.57 -7.83 15.40
N MET A 208 -19.04 -7.33 14.26
CA MET A 208 -18.65 -7.78 12.91
C MET A 208 -18.02 -6.65 12.10
N ILE A 209 -17.45 -5.66 12.76
CA ILE A 209 -16.81 -4.48 12.17
C ILE A 209 -15.33 -4.49 12.53
N LEU A 210 -14.46 -4.28 11.56
CA LEU A 210 -13.03 -4.02 11.75
C LEU A 210 -12.69 -2.54 11.53
N MET A 211 -11.64 -2.11 12.19
CA MET A 211 -11.04 -0.79 12.03
C MET A 211 -9.56 -0.93 11.76
N LYS A 212 -8.99 -0.04 10.94
CA LYS A 212 -7.54 0.03 10.76
C LYS A 212 -6.81 0.34 12.07
N ASP A 213 -5.77 -0.42 12.41
CA ASP A 213 -4.82 -0.07 13.47
C ASP A 213 -3.83 1.00 12.99
N SER A 214 -4.37 2.02 12.37
CA SER A 214 -3.69 3.21 11.89
C SER A 214 -4.27 4.43 12.59
N VAL A 215 -3.41 5.22 13.21
CA VAL A 215 -3.83 6.42 13.93
C VAL A 215 -4.47 7.45 13.01
N ARG A 216 -3.97 7.58 11.79
CA ARG A 216 -4.42 8.60 10.84
C ARG A 216 -5.71 8.22 10.16
N ASP A 217 -5.84 6.97 9.70
CA ASP A 217 -7.03 6.48 9.03
C ASP A 217 -8.23 6.43 10.00
N SER A 218 -8.01 5.93 11.21
CA SER A 218 -9.04 5.94 12.25
C SER A 218 -9.42 7.35 12.68
N TYR A 219 -8.47 8.31 12.69
CA TYR A 219 -8.75 9.70 12.96
C TYR A 219 -9.54 10.34 11.81
N ALA A 220 -9.18 10.08 10.55
CA ALA A 220 -9.96 10.55 9.40
C ALA A 220 -11.41 10.05 9.44
N ALA A 221 -11.62 8.76 9.68
CA ALA A 221 -12.95 8.17 9.78
C ALA A 221 -13.79 8.84 10.88
N VAL A 222 -13.23 9.08 12.08
CA VAL A 222 -14.00 9.68 13.18
C VAL A 222 -14.30 11.17 12.95
N VAL A 223 -13.41 11.95 12.34
CA VAL A 223 -13.70 13.37 12.08
C VAL A 223 -14.77 13.55 11.01
N PHE A 224 -14.80 12.72 9.97
CA PHE A 224 -15.88 12.71 9.00
C PHE A 224 -17.19 12.17 9.57
N TYR A 225 -17.14 11.17 10.47
CA TYR A 225 -18.30 10.76 11.23
C TYR A 225 -18.85 11.92 12.07
N MET A 226 -17.99 12.64 12.80
CA MET A 226 -18.42 13.80 13.60
C MET A 226 -19.06 14.88 12.72
N GLU A 227 -18.51 15.13 11.57
CA GLU A 227 -19.06 16.13 10.63
C GLU A 227 -20.46 15.74 10.16
N LYS A 228 -20.61 14.51 9.62
CA LYS A 228 -21.89 13.99 9.14
C LYS A 228 -23.00 14.04 10.19
N TYR A 229 -22.68 13.74 11.44
CA TYR A 229 -23.65 13.64 12.53
C TYR A 229 -23.75 14.90 13.41
N GLY A 230 -23.09 16.00 13.04
CA GLY A 230 -23.12 17.25 13.79
C GLY A 230 -22.52 17.14 15.19
N LEU A 231 -21.50 16.30 15.34
CA LEU A 231 -20.79 16.03 16.59
C LEU A 231 -19.45 16.76 16.72
N LEU A 232 -19.13 17.60 15.74
CA LEU A 232 -17.95 18.46 15.78
C LEU A 232 -18.02 19.39 17.01
N PRO A 233 -16.87 19.79 17.60
CA PRO A 233 -16.85 20.70 18.72
C PRO A 233 -17.54 22.04 18.39
N ASP A 234 -18.22 22.61 19.37
CA ASP A 234 -18.72 23.99 19.27
C ASP A 234 -17.55 24.97 19.35
N GLY A 235 -17.58 26.02 18.49
CA GLY A 235 -16.60 27.10 18.56
C GLY A 235 -15.78 27.28 17.31
N ILE A 236 -14.60 27.86 17.48
CA ILE A 236 -13.69 28.26 16.39
C ILE A 236 -12.40 27.47 16.55
N SER A 237 -12.00 26.79 15.48
CA SER A 237 -10.71 26.13 15.41
C SER A 237 -9.57 27.14 15.63
N ALA A 238 -8.67 26.83 16.54
CA ALA A 238 -7.50 27.65 16.81
C ALA A 238 -6.50 27.60 15.67
N THR A 239 -6.44 26.45 14.98
CA THR A 239 -5.56 26.22 13.83
C THR A 239 -6.03 27.01 12.61
N TYR A 240 -7.34 26.98 12.29
CA TYR A 240 -7.87 27.55 11.04
C TYR A 240 -8.60 28.89 11.22
N GLY A 241 -8.91 29.30 12.46
CA GLY A 241 -9.54 30.59 12.75
C GLY A 241 -11.00 30.71 12.28
N LYS A 242 -11.69 29.60 12.03
CA LYS A 242 -13.09 29.51 11.60
C LYS A 242 -13.83 28.41 12.36
N PRO A 243 -15.18 28.41 12.36
CA PRO A 243 -15.96 27.37 13.02
C PRO A 243 -15.55 25.96 12.58
N PHE A 244 -15.53 24.99 13.50
CA PHE A 244 -15.23 23.60 13.16
C PHE A 244 -16.19 23.05 12.09
N SER A 245 -17.45 23.48 12.10
CA SER A 245 -18.47 23.11 11.10
C SER A 245 -18.26 23.69 9.70
N GLU A 246 -17.30 24.58 9.54
CA GLU A 246 -16.95 25.20 8.25
C GLU A 246 -15.60 24.68 7.70
N LEU A 247 -15.00 23.69 8.35
CA LEU A 247 -13.77 23.06 7.89
C LEU A 247 -14.02 22.22 6.64
N THR A 248 -13.15 22.34 5.65
CA THR A 248 -13.13 21.46 4.46
C THR A 248 -12.68 20.05 4.83
N ALA A 249 -12.84 19.08 3.93
CA ALA A 249 -12.35 17.72 4.16
C ALA A 249 -10.85 17.72 4.50
N ASN A 250 -10.05 18.47 3.76
CA ASN A 250 -8.61 18.59 4.01
C ASN A 250 -8.30 19.21 5.38
N GLU A 251 -9.03 20.24 5.78
CA GLU A 251 -8.82 20.87 7.10
C GLU A 251 -9.32 20.01 8.26
N LEU A 252 -10.39 19.22 8.07
CA LEU A 252 -10.92 18.30 9.10
C LEU A 252 -9.90 17.25 9.48
N ILE A 253 -9.35 16.51 8.52
CA ILE A 253 -8.41 15.41 8.81
C ILE A 253 -7.05 15.89 9.32
N ASN A 254 -6.72 17.19 9.11
CA ASN A 254 -5.50 17.81 9.57
C ASN A 254 -5.70 18.70 10.82
N CYS A 255 -6.92 18.76 11.36
CA CYS A 255 -7.23 19.56 12.54
C CYS A 255 -6.83 18.81 13.82
N THR A 256 -5.78 19.29 14.48
CA THR A 256 -5.26 18.71 15.73
C THR A 256 -5.54 19.57 16.95
N ASP A 257 -6.56 20.45 16.87
CA ASP A 257 -6.98 21.24 18.02
C ASP A 257 -7.42 20.34 19.17
N PRO A 258 -7.08 20.67 20.43
CA PRO A 258 -7.36 19.80 21.59
C PRO A 258 -8.83 19.38 21.72
N GLU A 259 -9.77 20.28 21.41
CA GLU A 259 -11.20 20.03 21.45
C GLU A 259 -11.61 18.96 20.43
N MET A 260 -10.97 18.98 19.23
CA MET A 260 -11.19 17.98 18.18
C MET A 260 -10.67 16.62 18.62
N LEU A 261 -9.44 16.57 19.15
CA LEU A 261 -8.83 15.33 19.65
C LEU A 261 -9.61 14.72 20.81
N ASP A 262 -10.10 15.55 21.77
CA ASP A 262 -10.91 15.10 22.89
C ASP A 262 -12.27 14.51 22.42
N ALA A 263 -12.89 15.10 21.42
CA ALA A 263 -14.13 14.59 20.82
C ALA A 263 -13.89 13.27 20.07
N ALA A 264 -12.82 13.19 19.28
CA ALA A 264 -12.43 11.98 18.58
C ALA A 264 -12.10 10.82 19.53
N GLU A 265 -11.30 11.07 20.60
CA GLU A 265 -10.98 10.08 21.62
C GLU A 265 -12.22 9.46 22.25
N ARG A 266 -13.20 10.31 22.63
CA ARG A 266 -14.44 9.84 23.22
C ARG A 266 -15.20 8.92 22.29
N LEU A 267 -15.39 9.33 21.02
CA LEU A 267 -16.18 8.57 20.05
C LEU A 267 -15.50 7.26 19.63
N LEU A 268 -14.19 7.27 19.46
CA LEU A 268 -13.42 6.05 19.18
C LEU A 268 -13.42 5.09 20.40
N THR A 269 -13.41 5.63 21.63
CA THR A 269 -13.54 4.81 22.85
C THR A 269 -14.92 4.15 22.94
N GLU A 270 -15.99 4.87 22.57
CA GLU A 270 -17.36 4.34 22.51
C GLU A 270 -17.51 3.29 21.40
N GLN A 271 -16.92 3.53 20.23
CA GLN A 271 -16.95 2.62 19.09
C GLN A 271 -16.30 1.26 19.41
N ARG A 272 -15.20 1.28 20.15
CA ARG A 272 -14.43 0.08 20.51
C ARG A 272 -15.28 -1.04 21.13
N GLU A 273 -16.35 -0.70 21.82
CA GLU A 273 -17.25 -1.69 22.43
C GLU A 273 -18.17 -2.38 21.41
N ARG A 274 -18.21 -1.90 20.15
CA ARG A 274 -19.10 -2.35 19.08
C ARG A 274 -18.37 -3.08 17.95
N ILE A 275 -17.05 -2.92 17.86
CA ILE A 275 -16.23 -3.52 16.79
C ILE A 275 -15.63 -4.86 17.21
N SER A 276 -15.28 -5.68 16.23
CA SER A 276 -14.56 -6.94 16.41
C SER A 276 -13.12 -6.71 16.86
N GLY A 277 -12.45 -5.72 16.26
CA GLY A 277 -11.06 -5.41 16.57
C GLY A 277 -10.44 -4.38 15.66
N TYR A 278 -9.11 -4.32 15.76
CA TYR A 278 -8.25 -3.49 14.92
C TYR A 278 -7.36 -4.39 14.08
N GLU A 279 -7.15 -4.01 12.82
CA GLU A 279 -6.38 -4.77 11.87
C GLU A 279 -5.40 -3.84 11.09
N VAL A 280 -4.41 -4.42 10.42
CA VAL A 280 -3.54 -3.72 9.46
C VAL A 280 -3.67 -4.38 8.09
N ASP A 281 -3.46 -5.72 7.99
CA ASP A 281 -3.41 -6.45 6.72
C ASP A 281 -4.40 -7.61 6.63
N PHE A 282 -4.84 -8.18 7.77
CA PHE A 282 -5.66 -9.39 7.76
C PHE A 282 -7.16 -9.13 7.54
N GLY A 283 -7.61 -7.87 7.53
CA GLY A 283 -9.01 -7.51 7.36
C GLY A 283 -9.60 -8.04 6.06
N LYS A 284 -8.85 -7.96 4.96
CA LYS A 284 -9.24 -8.50 3.65
C LYS A 284 -9.56 -10.00 3.70
N ASP A 285 -8.70 -10.80 4.35
CA ASP A 285 -8.93 -12.25 4.51
C ASP A 285 -10.15 -12.54 5.41
N ASP A 286 -10.34 -11.78 6.48
CA ASP A 286 -11.47 -11.93 7.40
C ASP A 286 -12.80 -11.55 6.71
N MET A 287 -12.80 -10.57 5.79
CA MET A 287 -13.95 -10.20 4.97
C MET A 287 -14.32 -11.29 3.97
N ILE A 288 -13.35 -11.81 3.19
CA ILE A 288 -13.54 -12.90 2.22
C ILE A 288 -14.11 -14.15 2.91
N ASN A 289 -13.60 -14.47 4.11
CA ASN A 289 -14.01 -15.63 4.88
C ASN A 289 -15.27 -15.41 5.74
N GLU A 290 -15.98 -14.29 5.61
CA GLU A 290 -17.19 -13.94 6.36
C GLU A 290 -17.01 -13.96 7.90
N ILE A 291 -15.78 -13.69 8.38
CA ILE A 291 -15.48 -13.56 9.81
C ILE A 291 -16.00 -12.22 10.34
N VAL A 292 -15.99 -11.21 9.47
CA VAL A 292 -16.56 -9.88 9.67
C VAL A 292 -17.31 -9.43 8.41
N TYR A 293 -18.12 -8.39 8.51
CA TYR A 293 -18.98 -7.93 7.41
C TYR A 293 -18.76 -6.48 7.00
N LEU A 294 -17.95 -5.75 7.75
CA LEU A 294 -17.57 -4.37 7.46
C LEU A 294 -16.16 -4.10 7.94
N ASP A 295 -15.35 -3.48 7.10
CA ASP A 295 -13.99 -3.09 7.42
C ASP A 295 -13.68 -1.67 6.91
N LEU A 296 -12.96 -0.88 7.73
CA LEU A 296 -12.35 0.36 7.30
C LEU A 296 -11.13 -0.01 6.45
N ALA A 297 -11.21 0.17 5.15
CA ALA A 297 -10.22 -0.35 4.21
C ALA A 297 -9.60 0.73 3.32
N TRP A 298 -8.39 0.51 2.89
CA TRP A 298 -7.80 1.20 1.75
C TRP A 298 -8.33 0.60 0.45
N SER A 299 -8.48 1.44 -0.59
CA SER A 299 -9.08 1.01 -1.86
C SER A 299 -8.36 -0.17 -2.50
N GLY A 300 -7.03 -0.23 -2.45
CA GLY A 300 -6.28 -1.34 -3.03
C GLY A 300 -6.57 -2.68 -2.35
N ASP A 301 -6.53 -2.73 -1.01
CA ASP A 301 -6.91 -3.93 -0.24
C ASP A 301 -8.36 -4.35 -0.52
N ALA A 302 -9.25 -3.36 -0.64
CA ALA A 302 -10.65 -3.62 -0.89
C ALA A 302 -10.87 -4.20 -2.29
N LEU A 303 -10.26 -3.63 -3.32
CA LEU A 303 -10.37 -4.10 -4.70
C LEU A 303 -9.81 -5.52 -4.85
N TRP A 304 -8.64 -5.77 -4.28
CA TRP A 304 -8.07 -7.11 -4.24
C TRP A 304 -9.01 -8.11 -3.55
N ALA A 305 -9.57 -7.73 -2.40
CA ALA A 305 -10.51 -8.60 -1.67
C ALA A 305 -11.80 -8.86 -2.45
N ILE A 306 -12.29 -7.88 -3.22
CA ILE A 306 -13.46 -8.04 -4.09
C ILE A 306 -13.15 -9.06 -5.19
N GLU A 307 -12.02 -8.90 -5.90
CA GLU A 307 -11.59 -9.80 -6.97
C GLU A 307 -11.39 -11.25 -6.48
N GLU A 308 -10.87 -11.44 -5.26
CA GLU A 308 -10.70 -12.77 -4.64
C GLU A 308 -11.98 -13.33 -3.99
N SER A 309 -13.05 -12.53 -3.87
CA SER A 309 -14.30 -12.94 -3.23
C SER A 309 -15.21 -13.71 -4.19
N GLU A 310 -16.22 -14.40 -3.63
CA GLU A 310 -17.19 -15.17 -4.42
C GLU A 310 -18.03 -14.23 -5.32
N TYR A 311 -18.11 -14.57 -6.62
CA TYR A 311 -19.00 -13.90 -7.54
C TYR A 311 -20.36 -14.59 -7.60
N TYR A 312 -21.45 -13.83 -7.49
CA TYR A 312 -22.83 -14.33 -7.47
C TYR A 312 -23.50 -14.14 -8.83
N GLU A 313 -23.53 -15.20 -9.65
CA GLU A 313 -24.13 -15.20 -10.98
C GLU A 313 -25.60 -14.77 -11.00
N ASP A 314 -26.36 -15.03 -9.91
CA ASP A 314 -27.81 -14.74 -9.84
C ASP A 314 -28.11 -13.24 -9.61
N THR A 315 -27.20 -12.51 -9.03
CA THR A 315 -27.31 -11.06 -8.77
C THR A 315 -26.35 -10.22 -9.58
N ASP A 316 -25.43 -10.84 -10.32
CA ASP A 316 -24.38 -10.17 -11.09
C ASP A 316 -23.51 -9.26 -10.19
N THR A 317 -23.12 -9.77 -9.02
CA THR A 317 -22.37 -9.01 -8.00
C THR A 317 -21.33 -9.89 -7.31
N TYR A 318 -20.25 -9.28 -6.83
CA TYR A 318 -19.34 -9.93 -5.90
C TYR A 318 -19.89 -10.01 -4.48
N GLN A 319 -19.38 -10.93 -3.68
CA GLN A 319 -19.65 -11.05 -2.24
C GLN A 319 -19.32 -9.77 -1.49
N LEU A 320 -18.26 -9.10 -1.90
CA LEU A 320 -17.77 -7.87 -1.30
C LEU A 320 -17.98 -6.68 -2.24
N GLY A 321 -18.15 -5.50 -1.65
CA GLY A 321 -18.20 -4.23 -2.33
C GLY A 321 -17.39 -3.18 -1.58
N TYR A 322 -17.00 -2.12 -2.28
CA TYR A 322 -16.26 -0.99 -1.71
C TYR A 322 -17.04 0.31 -1.88
N TYR A 323 -17.16 1.07 -0.80
CA TYR A 323 -17.89 2.34 -0.79
C TYR A 323 -17.03 3.45 -0.19
N VAL A 324 -16.87 4.54 -0.94
CA VAL A 324 -16.22 5.75 -0.46
C VAL A 324 -17.29 6.76 -0.05
N PRO A 325 -17.43 7.09 1.26
CA PRO A 325 -18.38 8.11 1.69
C PRO A 325 -18.07 9.47 1.08
N GLU A 326 -19.09 10.37 1.00
CA GLU A 326 -19.02 11.69 0.35
C GLU A 326 -17.76 12.50 0.69
N LYS A 327 -17.34 12.47 1.97
CA LYS A 327 -16.04 13.02 2.39
C LYS A 327 -15.15 11.89 2.86
N SER A 328 -13.95 11.85 2.32
CA SER A 328 -12.97 10.83 2.66
C SER A 328 -11.53 11.36 2.56
N ASN A 329 -10.58 10.47 2.77
CA ASN A 329 -9.17 10.69 2.54
C ASN A 329 -8.78 10.15 1.15
N ILE A 330 -7.94 10.90 0.45
CA ILE A 330 -7.11 10.43 -0.66
C ILE A 330 -5.66 10.47 -0.19
N TRP A 331 -4.92 9.43 -0.46
CA TRP A 331 -3.51 9.29 -0.07
C TRP A 331 -2.65 8.99 -1.29
N TYR A 332 -1.36 9.33 -1.18
CA TYR A 332 -0.35 9.11 -2.21
C TYR A 332 0.91 8.56 -1.58
N ASP A 333 1.34 7.39 -2.02
CA ASP A 333 2.67 6.89 -1.72
C ASP A 333 3.62 7.24 -2.86
N GLY A 334 4.84 7.62 -2.52
CA GLY A 334 5.77 8.09 -3.53
C GLY A 334 7.23 7.75 -3.26
N TRP A 335 7.95 7.56 -4.33
CA TRP A 335 9.38 7.32 -4.30
C TRP A 335 10.16 8.59 -3.97
N ALA A 336 10.90 8.57 -2.87
CA ALA A 336 11.71 9.70 -2.40
C ALA A 336 13.17 9.28 -2.18
N VAL A 337 14.10 9.98 -2.82
CA VAL A 337 15.54 9.71 -2.73
C VAL A 337 16.13 10.40 -1.52
N LEU A 338 16.84 9.65 -0.67
CA LEU A 338 17.52 10.25 0.49
C LEU A 338 18.72 11.09 0.05
N LYS A 339 18.86 12.27 0.67
CA LYS A 339 19.97 13.19 0.39
C LYS A 339 21.34 12.56 0.68
N SER A 340 21.40 11.66 1.66
CA SER A 340 22.60 10.92 2.08
C SER A 340 22.96 9.77 1.14
N SER A 341 22.11 9.41 0.17
CA SER A 341 22.38 8.32 -0.77
C SER A 341 23.62 8.59 -1.60
N ASP A 342 24.47 7.58 -1.74
CA ASP A 342 25.58 7.54 -2.70
C ASP A 342 25.14 6.94 -4.05
N SER A 343 23.90 6.40 -4.14
CA SER A 343 23.36 5.64 -5.28
C SER A 343 22.24 6.39 -6.03
N LYS A 344 22.29 7.73 -6.03
CA LYS A 344 21.22 8.59 -6.57
C LYS A 344 20.88 8.29 -8.03
N LEU A 345 21.88 7.98 -8.88
CA LEU A 345 21.61 7.61 -10.29
C LEU A 345 20.76 6.34 -10.36
N ALA A 346 21.15 5.28 -9.63
CA ALA A 346 20.40 4.03 -9.63
C ALA A 346 18.99 4.22 -9.06
N ALA A 347 18.85 5.04 -8.01
CA ALA A 347 17.54 5.37 -7.42
C ALA A 347 16.63 6.10 -8.42
N MET A 348 17.14 7.11 -9.12
CA MET A 348 16.34 7.85 -10.10
C MET A 348 15.99 7.02 -11.34
N MET A 349 16.91 6.17 -11.81
CA MET A 349 16.61 5.23 -12.91
C MET A 349 15.59 4.17 -12.50
N PHE A 350 15.63 3.71 -11.23
CA PHE A 350 14.61 2.81 -10.69
C PHE A 350 13.22 3.47 -10.64
N ILE A 351 13.15 4.72 -10.21
CA ILE A 351 11.90 5.50 -10.20
C ILE A 351 11.33 5.62 -11.61
N ASP A 352 12.17 5.98 -12.59
CA ASP A 352 11.74 6.07 -13.99
C ASP A 352 11.28 4.70 -14.52
N TYR A 353 11.97 3.62 -14.16
CA TYR A 353 11.59 2.26 -14.52
C TYR A 353 10.22 1.86 -13.96
N MET A 354 9.89 2.29 -12.72
CA MET A 354 8.57 2.08 -12.12
C MET A 354 7.46 2.91 -12.79
N CYS A 355 7.81 3.98 -13.50
CA CYS A 355 6.87 4.80 -14.29
C CYS A 355 6.65 4.27 -15.72
N ARG A 356 7.18 3.12 -16.07
CA ARG A 356 6.86 2.46 -17.35
C ARG A 356 5.43 1.91 -17.29
N PRO A 357 4.71 1.91 -18.43
CA PRO A 357 3.34 1.38 -18.48
C PRO A 357 3.25 -0.08 -18.02
N ASP A 358 4.14 -0.94 -18.49
CA ASP A 358 4.20 -2.36 -18.13
C ASP A 358 4.54 -2.58 -16.65
N SER A 359 5.46 -1.78 -16.08
CA SER A 359 5.78 -1.84 -14.64
C SER A 359 4.60 -1.39 -13.79
N GLY A 360 3.89 -0.32 -14.21
CA GLY A 360 2.68 0.17 -13.56
C GLY A 360 1.59 -0.88 -13.53
N ALA A 361 1.30 -1.49 -14.69
CA ALA A 361 0.28 -2.52 -14.83
C ALA A 361 0.59 -3.79 -14.03
N ARG A 362 1.84 -4.27 -14.07
CA ARG A 362 2.28 -5.43 -13.27
C ARG A 362 2.10 -5.20 -11.77
N ASN A 363 2.43 -4.01 -11.29
CA ASN A 363 2.22 -3.67 -9.89
C ASN A 363 0.74 -3.62 -9.54
N ILE A 364 -0.14 -3.06 -10.41
CA ILE A 364 -1.59 -3.11 -10.20
C ILE A 364 -2.07 -4.56 -10.06
N GLY A 365 -1.71 -5.42 -11.01
CA GLY A 365 -2.11 -6.82 -10.99
C GLY A 365 -1.58 -7.61 -9.79
N TYR A 366 -0.37 -7.27 -9.31
CA TYR A 366 0.25 -7.97 -8.19
C TYR A 366 -0.28 -7.51 -6.82
N ILE A 367 -0.47 -6.20 -6.63
CA ILE A 367 -0.78 -5.62 -5.32
C ILE A 367 -2.21 -5.06 -5.19
N GLY A 368 -2.97 -4.99 -6.28
CA GLY A 368 -4.36 -4.48 -6.30
C GLY A 368 -4.50 -2.95 -6.21
N TYR A 369 -3.42 -2.21 -5.95
CA TYR A 369 -3.46 -0.76 -5.77
C TYR A 369 -3.40 0.00 -7.10
N THR A 370 -3.96 1.21 -7.11
CA THR A 370 -3.98 2.07 -8.28
C THR A 370 -2.62 2.71 -8.52
N SER A 371 -2.03 2.47 -9.68
CA SER A 371 -0.77 3.09 -10.07
C SER A 371 -0.92 4.58 -10.32
N ALA A 372 0.12 5.35 -10.01
CA ALA A 372 0.21 6.74 -10.40
C ALA A 372 0.65 6.92 -11.87
N VAL A 373 1.01 5.86 -12.59
CA VAL A 373 1.17 5.89 -14.04
C VAL A 373 -0.20 6.15 -14.68
N ASP A 374 -0.23 7.02 -15.68
CA ASP A 374 -1.48 7.42 -16.33
C ASP A 374 -2.17 6.22 -16.98
N GLN A 375 -3.46 6.05 -16.65
CA GLN A 375 -4.26 4.95 -17.16
C GLN A 375 -4.36 4.95 -18.68
N GLU A 376 -4.44 6.13 -19.33
CA GLU A 376 -4.52 6.22 -20.78
C GLU A 376 -3.19 5.79 -21.45
N VAL A 377 -2.05 5.97 -20.79
CA VAL A 377 -0.77 5.47 -21.28
C VAL A 377 -0.70 3.94 -21.16
N MET A 378 -1.13 3.38 -20.02
CA MET A 378 -1.16 1.93 -19.80
C MET A 378 -2.16 1.22 -20.72
N LYS A 379 -3.34 1.81 -20.94
CA LYS A 379 -4.45 1.27 -21.73
C LYS A 379 -4.04 0.86 -23.16
N TYR A 380 -3.13 1.62 -23.76
CA TYR A 380 -2.68 1.39 -25.13
C TYR A 380 -1.27 0.77 -25.22
N ASP A 381 -0.71 0.34 -24.10
CA ASP A 381 0.57 -0.35 -24.07
C ASP A 381 0.37 -1.87 -24.02
N TYR A 382 0.96 -2.59 -24.99
CA TYR A 382 0.81 -4.04 -25.09
C TYR A 382 1.37 -4.77 -23.86
N GLY A 383 2.55 -4.37 -23.37
CA GLY A 383 3.16 -4.98 -22.21
C GLY A 383 2.31 -4.77 -20.94
N ALA A 384 1.70 -3.57 -20.80
CA ALA A 384 0.76 -3.27 -19.73
C ALA A 384 -0.52 -4.11 -19.84
N ALA A 385 -1.07 -4.24 -21.05
CA ALA A 385 -2.23 -5.07 -21.30
C ALA A 385 -1.99 -6.53 -20.91
N GLN A 386 -0.88 -7.09 -21.37
CA GLN A 386 -0.48 -8.46 -21.05
C GLN A 386 -0.30 -8.68 -19.55
N ALA A 387 0.34 -7.72 -18.86
CA ALA A 387 0.55 -7.80 -17.42
C ALA A 387 -0.73 -7.80 -16.59
N LEU A 388 -1.75 -7.01 -17.01
CA LEU A 388 -3.01 -6.93 -16.30
C LEU A 388 -3.90 -8.16 -16.46
N LEU A 389 -3.88 -8.72 -17.66
CA LEU A 389 -4.81 -9.79 -17.97
C LEU A 389 -4.28 -11.16 -17.54
N ASP A 390 -3.04 -11.25 -17.01
CA ASP A 390 -2.32 -12.52 -16.70
C ASP A 390 -2.57 -13.58 -17.77
N VAL A 391 -2.55 -13.16 -19.05
CA VAL A 391 -3.14 -13.89 -20.15
C VAL A 391 -2.04 -14.60 -20.90
N GLU A 392 -2.12 -15.88 -20.88
CA GLU A 392 -1.61 -16.69 -21.97
C GLU A 392 -2.35 -16.36 -23.32
N TYR A 393 -3.47 -15.60 -23.23
CA TYR A 393 -4.38 -15.37 -24.35
C TYR A 393 -4.85 -13.91 -24.40
N LEU A 394 -4.68 -13.29 -25.54
CA LEU A 394 -5.25 -11.99 -25.86
C LEU A 394 -6.74 -12.15 -26.22
N TRP A 395 -7.63 -11.56 -25.42
CA TRP A 395 -9.06 -11.76 -25.48
C TRP A 395 -9.76 -10.79 -26.42
N TYR A 396 -10.85 -11.25 -26.94
CA TYR A 396 -11.82 -10.50 -27.70
C TYR A 396 -13.04 -10.22 -26.81
N ALA A 397 -13.22 -8.99 -26.37
CA ALA A 397 -14.23 -8.68 -25.37
C ALA A 397 -15.50 -8.01 -25.92
N ASN A 398 -15.51 -7.56 -27.17
CA ASN A 398 -16.68 -6.93 -27.77
C ASN A 398 -17.02 -7.59 -29.10
N GLU A 399 -18.26 -8.07 -29.24
CA GLU A 399 -18.76 -8.73 -30.46
C GLU A 399 -19.02 -7.75 -31.61
N GLU A 400 -19.02 -6.43 -31.38
CA GLU A 400 -19.41 -5.42 -32.36
C GLU A 400 -18.23 -4.62 -32.94
N GLU A 401 -17.23 -4.22 -32.13
CA GLU A 401 -16.07 -3.45 -32.59
C GLU A 401 -14.82 -3.78 -31.74
N CYS A 402 -13.67 -3.97 -32.35
CA CYS A 402 -12.40 -4.22 -31.67
C CYS A 402 -11.22 -3.62 -32.44
N SER A 403 -10.33 -2.92 -31.74
CA SER A 403 -9.07 -2.41 -32.26
C SER A 403 -7.92 -2.98 -31.45
N VAL A 404 -6.89 -3.49 -32.11
CA VAL A 404 -5.68 -4.02 -31.47
C VAL A 404 -4.49 -3.14 -31.84
N TYR A 405 -3.73 -2.75 -30.83
CA TYR A 405 -2.56 -1.91 -30.97
C TYR A 405 -1.30 -2.69 -30.65
N ASP A 406 -0.18 -2.36 -31.32
CA ASP A 406 1.12 -2.87 -30.94
C ASP A 406 1.70 -2.09 -29.72
N TYR A 407 2.84 -2.54 -29.23
CA TYR A 407 3.56 -1.91 -28.10
C TYR A 407 4.05 -0.46 -28.37
N ASN A 408 3.94 0.05 -29.59
CA ASN A 408 4.22 1.45 -29.94
C ASN A 408 2.95 2.29 -30.02
N GLY A 409 1.79 1.75 -29.64
CA GLY A 409 0.49 2.42 -29.76
C GLY A 409 -0.02 2.48 -31.21
N LYS A 410 0.53 1.67 -32.10
CA LYS A 410 0.11 1.63 -33.49
C LYS A 410 -0.96 0.58 -33.68
N MET A 411 -2.13 0.95 -34.26
CA MET A 411 -3.18 0.02 -34.59
C MET A 411 -2.69 -1.00 -35.63
N VAL A 412 -2.82 -2.29 -35.31
CA VAL A 412 -2.38 -3.40 -36.18
C VAL A 412 -3.55 -4.23 -36.66
N PHE A 413 -4.68 -4.15 -36.00
CA PHE A 413 -5.88 -4.91 -36.31
C PHE A 413 -7.13 -4.15 -35.91
N TYR A 414 -8.18 -4.26 -36.73
CA TYR A 414 -9.48 -3.66 -36.46
C TYR A 414 -10.60 -4.62 -36.88
N TYR A 415 -11.62 -4.73 -36.05
CA TYR A 415 -12.84 -5.48 -36.30
C TYR A 415 -14.05 -4.56 -36.23
N GLU A 416 -14.88 -4.56 -37.24
CA GLU A 416 -16.16 -3.83 -37.27
C GLU A 416 -17.27 -4.76 -37.78
N GLY A 417 -18.22 -5.12 -36.94
CA GLY A 417 -19.38 -5.92 -37.29
C GLY A 417 -19.03 -7.28 -37.89
N GLU A 418 -19.30 -7.47 -39.19
CA GLU A 418 -19.07 -8.74 -39.88
C GLU A 418 -17.69 -8.84 -40.59
N GLY A 419 -16.83 -7.82 -40.46
CA GLY A 419 -15.53 -7.74 -41.17
C GLY A 419 -14.33 -7.57 -40.27
N TYR A 420 -13.20 -8.15 -40.68
CA TYR A 420 -11.90 -7.98 -40.01
C TYR A 420 -10.96 -7.23 -40.95
N TYR A 421 -10.28 -6.22 -40.41
CA TYR A 421 -9.43 -5.36 -41.18
C TYR A 421 -8.03 -5.33 -40.57
N LEU A 422 -7.01 -5.31 -41.44
CA LEU A 422 -5.62 -5.19 -41.04
C LEU A 422 -5.04 -3.91 -41.61
N ASP A 423 -4.42 -3.08 -40.77
CA ASP A 423 -3.63 -1.96 -41.22
C ASP A 423 -2.29 -2.44 -41.79
N LEU A 424 -2.18 -2.47 -43.11
CA LEU A 424 -0.94 -2.86 -43.81
C LEU A 424 0.12 -1.76 -43.83
N TYR A 425 -0.26 -0.50 -43.54
CA TYR A 425 0.61 0.68 -43.73
C TYR A 425 0.93 1.40 -42.43
N GLY A 426 0.19 1.13 -41.36
CA GLY A 426 0.48 1.64 -40.02
C GLY A 426 0.27 3.13 -39.80
N ASN A 427 -0.75 3.72 -40.40
CA ASN A 427 -1.11 5.11 -40.21
C ASN A 427 -2.45 5.19 -39.45
N GLU A 428 -2.44 5.59 -38.17
CA GLU A 428 -3.65 5.78 -37.34
C GLU A 428 -4.63 6.79 -37.97
N GLU A 429 -4.16 7.83 -38.63
CA GLU A 429 -4.98 8.88 -39.25
C GLU A 429 -5.89 8.35 -40.37
N ASP A 430 -5.54 7.22 -40.96
CA ASP A 430 -6.21 6.67 -42.15
C ASP A 430 -7.31 5.63 -41.79
N VAL A 431 -7.33 5.12 -40.57
CA VAL A 431 -8.31 4.09 -40.17
C VAL A 431 -9.73 4.68 -40.03
N THR A 432 -9.84 5.97 -39.80
CA THR A 432 -11.12 6.69 -39.69
C THR A 432 -11.71 7.12 -41.03
N ASP A 433 -10.96 7.04 -42.14
CA ASP A 433 -11.40 7.49 -43.44
C ASP A 433 -11.51 6.31 -44.43
N GLU A 434 -12.68 5.69 -44.42
CA GLU A 434 -13.19 4.73 -45.43
C GLU A 434 -12.16 3.72 -45.99
N ASN A 435 -11.48 2.96 -45.14
CA ASN A 435 -10.94 1.59 -45.37
C ASN A 435 -10.13 1.33 -46.65
N ASP A 436 -9.65 2.35 -47.39
CA ASP A 436 -8.90 2.13 -48.62
C ASP A 436 -7.53 1.43 -48.45
N HIS A 437 -7.03 1.40 -47.21
CA HIS A 437 -5.73 0.81 -46.82
C HIS A 437 -5.85 -0.43 -45.93
N LEU A 438 -7.08 -0.76 -45.46
CA LEU A 438 -7.32 -1.97 -44.69
C LEU A 438 -7.65 -3.14 -45.62
N THR A 439 -7.14 -4.30 -45.31
CA THR A 439 -7.48 -5.54 -46.03
C THR A 439 -8.41 -6.39 -45.16
N GLU A 440 -9.58 -6.73 -45.70
CA GLU A 440 -10.47 -7.67 -45.07
C GLU A 440 -9.78 -9.01 -44.82
N LEU A 441 -9.82 -9.50 -43.57
CA LEU A 441 -9.19 -10.72 -43.15
C LEU A 441 -10.19 -11.65 -42.52
N ALA A 442 -10.27 -12.89 -42.98
CA ALA A 442 -11.01 -13.94 -42.34
C ALA A 442 -10.11 -14.62 -41.29
N LEU A 443 -10.46 -14.48 -40.02
CA LEU A 443 -9.78 -15.18 -38.93
C LEU A 443 -10.40 -16.56 -38.69
N GLU A 444 -9.55 -17.53 -38.35
CA GLU A 444 -9.98 -18.83 -37.85
C GLU A 444 -10.36 -18.69 -36.37
N THR A 445 -11.34 -19.46 -35.93
CA THR A 445 -11.70 -19.57 -34.51
C THR A 445 -11.30 -20.93 -33.96
N ASP A 446 -10.96 -20.99 -32.69
CA ASP A 446 -10.77 -22.25 -31.98
C ASP A 446 -12.10 -22.97 -31.70
N ASP A 447 -12.01 -24.13 -31.00
CA ASP A 447 -13.20 -24.94 -30.66
C ASP A 447 -14.14 -24.24 -29.64
N GLU A 448 -13.69 -23.18 -28.98
CA GLU A 448 -14.42 -22.38 -27.99
C GLU A 448 -14.98 -21.07 -28.56
N GLY A 449 -14.60 -20.75 -29.81
CA GLY A 449 -15.12 -19.60 -30.56
C GLY A 449 -14.23 -18.36 -30.52
N TYR A 450 -13.00 -18.46 -29.96
CA TYR A 450 -12.04 -17.36 -29.97
C TYR A 450 -11.29 -17.27 -31.30
N TYR A 451 -10.98 -16.05 -31.72
CA TYR A 451 -10.25 -15.79 -32.95
C TYR A 451 -8.74 -16.01 -32.78
N LEU A 452 -8.19 -16.82 -33.66
CA LEU A 452 -6.75 -17.13 -33.66
C LEU A 452 -5.95 -16.08 -34.43
N LEU A 453 -4.83 -15.65 -33.87
CA LEU A 453 -3.86 -14.81 -34.57
C LEU A 453 -3.27 -15.53 -35.78
N PRO A 454 -3.27 -14.94 -37.00
CA PRO A 454 -2.59 -15.50 -38.13
C PRO A 454 -1.08 -15.65 -37.89
N GLU A 455 -0.48 -16.77 -38.31
CA GLU A 455 0.94 -17.04 -38.13
C GLU A 455 1.86 -15.92 -38.63
N TRP A 456 1.50 -15.25 -39.75
CA TRP A 456 2.28 -14.15 -40.28
C TRP A 456 2.21 -12.88 -39.40
N LEU A 457 1.17 -12.70 -38.62
CA LEU A 457 1.07 -11.60 -37.65
C LEU A 457 1.98 -11.86 -36.44
N LYS A 458 2.03 -13.11 -35.97
CA LYS A 458 2.97 -13.55 -34.92
C LYS A 458 4.43 -13.34 -35.35
N ASP A 459 4.75 -13.61 -36.61
CA ASP A 459 6.11 -13.39 -37.16
C ASP A 459 6.48 -11.90 -37.29
N SER A 460 5.49 -11.02 -37.46
CA SER A 460 5.68 -9.58 -37.67
C SER A 460 5.69 -8.77 -36.38
N TYR A 461 5.03 -9.24 -35.35
CA TYR A 461 4.94 -8.64 -34.04
C TYR A 461 5.38 -9.66 -32.99
N PRO A 462 6.12 -9.28 -31.95
CA PRO A 462 6.61 -10.18 -30.91
C PRO A 462 5.46 -10.59 -29.95
N LEU A 463 4.34 -11.02 -30.53
CA LEU A 463 3.21 -11.57 -29.81
C LEU A 463 3.46 -13.08 -29.73
N ASP A 464 3.87 -13.59 -28.57
CA ASP A 464 4.04 -15.03 -28.32
C ASP A 464 2.69 -15.78 -28.18
N GLU A 465 1.57 -15.08 -28.36
CA GLU A 465 0.23 -15.48 -27.97
C GLU A 465 -0.61 -15.93 -29.15
N GLU A 466 -1.55 -16.86 -28.92
CA GLU A 466 -2.41 -17.41 -29.97
C GLU A 466 -3.67 -16.56 -30.24
N TYR A 467 -4.03 -15.61 -29.36
CA TYR A 467 -5.29 -14.87 -29.38
C TYR A 467 -5.09 -13.34 -29.32
N ILE A 468 -6.11 -12.58 -29.71
CA ILE A 468 -6.08 -11.11 -29.80
C ILE A 468 -6.81 -10.48 -28.60
N VAL A 469 -6.18 -9.55 -27.89
CA VAL A 469 -6.84 -8.71 -26.88
C VAL A 469 -7.51 -7.51 -27.54
N CYS A 470 -8.76 -7.29 -27.19
CA CYS A 470 -9.43 -6.05 -27.50
C CYS A 470 -9.07 -4.97 -26.47
N PRO A 471 -8.69 -3.76 -26.90
CA PRO A 471 -8.48 -2.63 -25.99
C PRO A 471 -9.70 -2.33 -25.08
N ASP A 472 -10.91 -2.64 -25.52
CA ASP A 472 -12.12 -2.44 -24.73
C ASP A 472 -12.16 -3.31 -23.46
N SER A 473 -11.55 -4.51 -23.46
CA SER A 473 -11.44 -5.32 -22.24
C SER A 473 -10.46 -4.72 -21.23
N ILE A 474 -9.44 -4.04 -21.73
CA ILE A 474 -8.48 -3.30 -20.89
C ILE A 474 -9.13 -2.01 -20.40
N SER A 475 -9.94 -1.36 -21.25
CA SER A 475 -10.72 -0.17 -20.90
C SER A 475 -11.58 -0.40 -19.67
N LEU A 476 -12.33 -1.52 -19.63
CA LEU A 476 -13.16 -1.86 -18.47
C LEU A 476 -12.35 -1.93 -17.16
N PHE A 477 -11.12 -2.41 -17.22
CA PHE A 477 -10.25 -2.46 -16.04
C PHE A 477 -9.80 -1.06 -15.57
N TYR A 478 -9.51 -0.14 -16.49
CA TYR A 478 -9.07 1.22 -16.17
C TYR A 478 -10.22 2.19 -15.94
N ASP A 479 -11.40 1.89 -16.44
CA ASP A 479 -12.61 2.71 -16.26
C ASP A 479 -13.40 2.34 -14.99
N ASP A 480 -12.88 1.44 -14.15
CA ASP A 480 -13.46 1.09 -12.86
C ASP A 480 -13.44 2.28 -11.89
N GLU A 481 -14.62 2.81 -11.56
CA GLU A 481 -14.77 3.93 -10.61
C GLU A 481 -14.25 3.60 -9.20
N GLY A 482 -14.21 2.32 -8.80
CA GLY A 482 -13.61 1.87 -7.54
C GLY A 482 -12.10 2.03 -7.53
N ARG A 483 -11.44 1.73 -8.65
CA ARG A 483 -10.00 1.84 -8.85
C ARG A 483 -9.57 3.29 -9.16
N TYR A 484 -10.34 3.99 -9.99
CA TYR A 484 -10.06 5.36 -10.42
C TYR A 484 -11.20 6.31 -10.02
N PRO A 485 -11.42 6.55 -8.70
CA PRO A 485 -12.48 7.43 -8.26
C PRO A 485 -12.23 8.87 -8.70
N GLU A 486 -13.31 9.62 -8.93
CA GLU A 486 -13.21 11.05 -9.24
C GLU A 486 -12.51 11.81 -8.09
N ILE A 487 -11.42 12.48 -8.40
CA ILE A 487 -10.67 13.29 -7.44
C ILE A 487 -11.40 14.63 -7.22
N THR A 488 -12.08 14.77 -6.10
CA THR A 488 -12.88 15.94 -5.75
C THR A 488 -12.30 16.75 -4.58
N GLU A 489 -12.88 17.91 -4.30
CA GLU A 489 -12.57 18.73 -3.11
C GLU A 489 -13.00 18.07 -1.79
N ASN A 490 -13.87 17.06 -1.86
CA ASN A 490 -14.32 16.28 -0.70
C ASN A 490 -13.31 15.21 -0.25
N LEU A 491 -12.25 14.98 -1.03
CA LEU A 491 -11.16 14.11 -0.66
C LEU A 491 -10.02 14.92 -0.03
N GLY A 492 -9.84 14.76 1.28
CA GLY A 492 -8.77 15.41 2.04
C GLY A 492 -7.45 14.66 1.94
N VAL A 493 -6.34 15.39 1.87
CA VAL A 493 -4.98 14.85 1.84
C VAL A 493 -4.34 15.03 3.22
N MET A 494 -3.72 14.00 3.77
CA MET A 494 -3.07 14.05 5.08
C MET A 494 -1.77 14.86 5.02
N GLN A 495 -1.55 15.69 6.05
CA GLN A 495 -0.33 16.49 6.22
C GLN A 495 0.44 16.07 7.49
N ASP A 496 1.70 16.45 7.60
CA ASP A 496 2.45 16.23 8.84
C ASP A 496 1.86 17.06 9.99
N TYR A 497 1.43 16.39 11.06
CA TYR A 497 0.92 17.06 12.26
C TYR A 497 1.99 17.82 13.06
N GLY A 498 3.25 17.74 12.63
CA GLY A 498 4.35 18.46 13.26
C GLY A 498 4.45 18.17 14.76
N ALA A 499 4.39 19.22 15.57
CA ALA A 499 4.47 19.11 17.03
C ALA A 499 3.25 18.40 17.66
N ALA A 500 2.09 18.43 17.02
CA ALA A 500 0.87 17.80 17.54
C ALA A 500 0.82 16.28 17.30
N ASN A 501 1.77 15.73 16.54
CA ASN A 501 1.77 14.29 16.23
C ASN A 501 1.78 13.41 17.49
N GLU A 502 2.49 13.82 18.56
CA GLU A 502 2.51 13.09 19.83
C GLU A 502 1.13 13.11 20.50
N ASP A 503 0.39 14.20 20.43
CA ASP A 503 -0.94 14.33 21.02
C ASP A 503 -1.95 13.43 20.29
N VAL A 504 -1.89 13.36 18.95
CA VAL A 504 -2.75 12.48 18.14
C VAL A 504 -2.44 11.01 18.42
N VAL A 505 -1.17 10.62 18.47
CA VAL A 505 -0.76 9.24 18.82
C VAL A 505 -1.22 8.88 20.24
N ASN A 506 -1.07 9.79 21.19
CA ASN A 506 -1.52 9.57 22.57
C ASN A 506 -3.04 9.45 22.67
N MET A 507 -3.81 10.27 21.93
CA MET A 507 -5.26 10.17 21.81
C MET A 507 -5.65 8.77 21.32
N TRP A 508 -5.05 8.31 20.22
CA TRP A 508 -5.32 6.99 19.66
C TRP A 508 -5.00 5.85 20.63
N GLN A 509 -3.86 5.91 21.32
CA GLN A 509 -3.50 4.91 22.32
C GLN A 509 -4.51 4.85 23.49
N ARG A 510 -5.01 6.01 23.96
CA ARG A 510 -6.04 6.06 25.01
C ARG A 510 -7.38 5.51 24.52
N ALA A 511 -7.79 5.85 23.31
CA ALA A 511 -9.01 5.32 22.68
C ALA A 511 -8.97 3.79 22.59
N LYS A 512 -7.87 3.23 22.07
CA LYS A 512 -7.67 1.77 22.00
C LYS A 512 -7.62 1.11 23.38
N ALA A 513 -7.01 1.76 24.37
CA ALA A 513 -6.94 1.21 25.72
C ALA A 513 -8.30 1.16 26.44
N GLY A 514 -9.30 1.94 25.96
CA GLY A 514 -10.68 1.93 26.50
C GLY A 514 -10.78 2.41 27.93
N GLY A 515 -10.06 3.46 28.30
CA GLY A 515 -10.19 4.13 29.60
C GLY A 515 -9.90 3.29 30.85
N GLY A 516 -9.51 2.02 30.70
CA GLY A 516 -9.18 1.15 31.85
C GLY A 516 -8.44 -0.12 31.41
N VAL A 517 -7.51 -0.55 32.24
CA VAL A 517 -6.84 -1.86 32.07
C VAL A 517 -7.91 -2.95 32.15
N PRO A 518 -8.08 -3.82 31.13
CA PRO A 518 -9.07 -4.89 31.18
C PRO A 518 -8.95 -5.68 32.48
N SER A 519 -10.08 -5.97 33.13
CA SER A 519 -10.10 -6.74 34.39
C SER A 519 -9.40 -8.11 34.22
N SER A 520 -9.44 -8.68 33.03
CA SER A 520 -8.70 -9.89 32.63
C SER A 520 -7.18 -9.74 32.78
N LEU A 521 -6.62 -8.57 32.46
CA LEU A 521 -5.16 -8.33 32.62
C LEU A 521 -4.76 -8.32 34.09
N TRP A 522 -5.59 -7.76 34.96
CA TRP A 522 -5.40 -7.83 36.42
C TRP A 522 -5.41 -9.27 36.91
N TRP A 523 -6.30 -10.12 36.39
CA TRP A 523 -6.33 -11.54 36.71
C TRP A 523 -5.12 -12.28 36.21
N CYS A 524 -4.62 -11.96 34.98
CA CYS A 524 -3.38 -12.51 34.45
C CYS A 524 -2.17 -12.09 35.29
N LEU A 525 -2.04 -10.82 35.64
CA LEU A 525 -0.97 -10.34 36.52
C LEU A 525 -1.03 -10.99 37.90
N LEU A 526 -2.22 -11.11 38.48
CA LEU A 526 -2.42 -11.81 39.77
C LEU A 526 -2.02 -13.28 39.66
N ALA A 527 -2.38 -13.97 38.56
CA ALA A 527 -2.00 -15.37 38.34
C ALA A 527 -0.47 -15.53 38.22
N ILE A 528 0.20 -14.60 37.51
CA ILE A 528 1.67 -14.58 37.39
C ILE A 528 2.32 -14.37 38.76
N VAL A 529 1.85 -13.41 39.55
CA VAL A 529 2.36 -13.13 40.90
C VAL A 529 2.17 -14.36 41.83
N LEU A 530 1.00 -14.99 41.77
CA LEU A 530 0.71 -16.19 42.55
C LEU A 530 1.60 -17.39 42.10
N PHE A 531 1.80 -17.53 40.81
CA PHE A 531 2.68 -18.58 40.27
C PHE A 531 4.15 -18.37 40.68
N VAL A 532 4.67 -17.14 40.55
CA VAL A 532 6.03 -16.81 41.04
C VAL A 532 6.14 -17.02 42.55
N GLY A 533 5.14 -16.57 43.32
CA GLY A 533 5.07 -16.79 44.78
C GLY A 533 5.09 -18.27 45.15
N ALA A 534 4.34 -19.12 44.42
CA ALA A 534 4.32 -20.56 44.63
C ALA A 534 5.68 -21.21 44.29
N VAL A 535 6.31 -20.80 43.21
CA VAL A 535 7.64 -21.31 42.82
C VAL A 535 8.70 -20.94 43.86
N LEU A 536 8.69 -19.67 44.32
CA LEU A 536 9.59 -19.21 45.39
C LEU A 536 9.30 -19.93 46.71
N GLY A 537 8.04 -20.12 47.05
CA GLY A 537 7.62 -20.87 48.26
C GLY A 537 8.14 -22.32 48.25
N VAL A 538 8.00 -23.01 47.11
CA VAL A 538 8.55 -24.37 46.94
C VAL A 538 10.09 -24.37 47.00
N TYR A 539 10.74 -23.36 46.44
CA TYR A 539 12.19 -23.21 46.53
C TYR A 539 12.66 -23.04 47.99
N PHE A 540 12.10 -22.10 48.73
CA PHE A 540 12.45 -21.89 50.14
C PHE A 540 12.10 -23.08 51.04
N LEU A 541 10.98 -23.77 50.76
CA LEU A 541 10.61 -24.98 51.50
C LEU A 541 11.65 -26.12 51.25
N LYS A 542 12.11 -26.26 50.01
CA LYS A 542 13.18 -27.23 49.68
C LYS A 542 14.49 -26.88 50.38
N GLU A 543 14.87 -25.62 50.47
CA GLU A 543 16.07 -25.20 51.18
C GLU A 543 15.95 -25.41 52.69
N ALA A 544 14.78 -25.05 53.29
CA ALA A 544 14.51 -25.30 54.71
C ALA A 544 14.51 -26.81 55.09
N LEU A 545 14.07 -27.68 54.18
CA LEU A 545 14.07 -29.12 54.38
C LEU A 545 15.47 -29.73 54.23
N LYS A 546 16.40 -29.13 53.45
CA LYS A 546 17.81 -29.53 53.35
C LYS A 546 18.57 -29.24 54.63
N GLY A 547 18.19 -28.23 55.39
CA GLY A 547 18.88 -27.80 56.65
C GLY A 547 18.53 -28.63 57.89
N ARG A 548 17.62 -29.61 57.84
CA ARG A 548 17.32 -30.47 59.00
C ARG A 548 18.34 -31.60 59.12
N PRO A 549 19.14 -31.67 60.25
CA PRO A 549 20.06 -32.77 60.50
C PRO A 549 19.26 -34.07 60.67
N ARG A 550 19.66 -35.11 59.95
CA ARG A 550 19.16 -36.47 60.14
C ARG A 550 19.54 -36.88 61.56
N ARG A 551 18.55 -37.00 62.48
CA ARG A 551 18.76 -37.72 63.74
C ARG A 551 19.08 -39.19 63.43
N LEU A 552 20.34 -39.55 63.70
CA LEU A 552 20.74 -40.94 63.77
C LEU A 552 19.97 -41.60 64.92
N LYS A 553 19.18 -42.61 64.62
CA LYS A 553 18.69 -43.58 65.59
C LYS A 553 19.85 -44.55 65.84
N ASP A 554 20.60 -44.28 66.92
CA ASP A 554 21.31 -45.34 67.58
C ASP A 554 20.31 -46.10 68.45
N ALA A 555 20.04 -47.31 68.04
CA ALA A 555 19.30 -48.24 68.90
C ALA A 555 20.24 -49.33 69.32
N ASP A 556 20.42 -49.39 70.57
CA ASP A 556 20.72 -50.50 71.46
C ASP A 556 20.98 -51.84 70.81
N ARG A 557 22.13 -52.35 71.17
CA ARG A 557 22.33 -53.77 71.39
C ARG A 557 23.02 -53.96 72.74
N LYS A 558 22.23 -54.37 73.65
CA LYS A 558 22.51 -55.52 74.45
C LYS A 558 21.25 -56.33 74.62
#